data_39f90ba337a01a5c0f209142ba3eb243
#
_entry.id   39f90ba337a01a5c0f209142ba3eb243
#
_cell.length_a   1.000
_cell.length_b   1.000
_cell.length_c   1.000
_cell.angle_alpha   90.00
_cell.angle_beta   90.00
_cell.angle_gamma   90.00
#
_symmetry.space_group_name_H-M   'P 1'
#
loop_
_entity.id
_entity.type
_entity.pdbx_description
1 polymer ?
#
loop_
_entity_poly.entity_id
_entity_poly.type
_entity_poly.pdbx_seq_one_letter_code
_entity_poly.pdbx_strand_id
1 'polypeptide(L)'
;MHVVMFLTQAVVFLQHSAMAESSAAAAAGTAAPTMLDELLEITAQSLVRTEVAEHYEVIRELGRGKYGHVMLVTHRQRGTPMALKLLPKASTKLHTFLYEYCVALSLATHPAIISMFGIAIESSQYYGFLYEPALHKDLISIIKPRVSDGIPEPAAKQCAKQLVSALEFIHSRGLVYRDVKPENVLLFDPECRRIKLTDFGLTRPKGTKLKLVAGVIPYTAPELSNTADAQGVPIDTSLDAWAFGVLLFCLLTGYFPWEQSLPDDPFFEDFMLWQETGLEEDLPRHWKRLTAEAALMLRSLLALDPAKRGPVSGALHYVDCPWRLLPVAGGKAGVTLHGALGSGAPWWPGQAPSPADGPHPMAQCCPVPPPFASLGLENISFLLETTVYM
;
A
#
# COMPACT_ATOMS: atom_id res chain seq x y z
N MET A 1 -22.72 -1.67 -16.82
CA MET A 1 -22.71 -3.13 -16.67
C MET A 1 -21.76 -3.83 -17.64
N HIS A 2 -21.77 -3.53 -18.95
CA HIS A 2 -20.85 -4.16 -19.91
C HIS A 2 -19.36 -3.91 -19.62
N VAL A 3 -18.94 -2.70 -19.28
CA VAL A 3 -17.52 -2.36 -18.99
C VAL A 3 -16.99 -3.14 -17.77
N VAL A 4 -17.76 -3.28 -16.71
CA VAL A 4 -17.36 -4.05 -15.51
C VAL A 4 -17.23 -5.54 -15.81
N MET A 5 -18.11 -6.10 -16.62
CA MET A 5 -18.06 -7.50 -17.04
C MET A 5 -16.85 -7.78 -17.94
N PHE A 6 -16.52 -6.86 -18.86
CA PHE A 6 -15.31 -6.95 -19.68
C PHE A 6 -14.03 -6.81 -18.86
N LEU A 7 -14.01 -5.93 -17.86
CA LEU A 7 -12.84 -5.73 -16.98
C LEU A 7 -12.57 -6.94 -16.09
N THR A 8 -13.60 -7.65 -15.64
CA THR A 8 -13.43 -8.92 -14.88
C THR A 8 -12.84 -10.03 -15.76
N GLN A 9 -13.22 -10.09 -17.02
CA GLN A 9 -12.63 -11.01 -18.01
C GLN A 9 -11.19 -10.64 -18.37
N ALA A 10 -10.86 -9.34 -18.44
CA ALA A 10 -9.51 -8.86 -18.78
C ALA A 10 -8.45 -9.28 -17.74
N VAL A 11 -8.80 -9.33 -16.45
CA VAL A 11 -7.88 -9.81 -15.40
C VAL A 11 -7.59 -11.31 -15.53
N VAL A 12 -8.60 -12.11 -15.90
CA VAL A 12 -8.39 -13.53 -16.21
C VAL A 12 -7.47 -13.70 -17.42
N PHE A 13 -7.50 -12.74 -18.37
CA PHE A 13 -6.64 -12.75 -19.54
C PHE A 13 -5.23 -12.21 -19.32
N LEU A 14 -5.03 -11.28 -18.37
CA LEU A 14 -3.67 -10.89 -17.93
C LEU A 14 -2.88 -12.11 -17.43
N GLN A 15 -3.56 -13.10 -16.86
CA GLN A 15 -2.98 -14.38 -16.46
C GLN A 15 -2.49 -15.23 -17.64
N HIS A 16 -3.19 -15.22 -18.77
CA HIS A 16 -2.83 -16.02 -19.93
C HIS A 16 -1.77 -15.36 -20.81
N SER A 17 -1.75 -14.04 -20.90
CA SER A 17 -0.73 -13.30 -21.69
C SER A 17 0.65 -13.40 -21.08
N ALA A 18 0.81 -13.38 -19.75
CA ALA A 18 2.10 -13.56 -19.10
C ALA A 18 2.73 -14.94 -19.37
N MET A 19 1.90 -15.96 -19.59
CA MET A 19 2.37 -17.30 -19.98
C MET A 19 2.72 -17.39 -21.48
N ALA A 20 2.07 -16.61 -22.33
CA ALA A 20 2.32 -16.62 -23.78
C ALA A 20 3.56 -15.82 -24.19
N GLU A 21 3.87 -14.69 -23.52
CA GLU A 21 5.07 -13.89 -23.79
C GLU A 21 6.38 -14.60 -23.42
N SER A 22 6.34 -15.55 -22.46
CA SER A 22 7.47 -16.43 -22.16
C SER A 22 7.85 -17.35 -23.32
N SER A 23 6.93 -17.62 -24.26
CA SER A 23 7.12 -18.54 -25.38
C SER A 23 7.41 -17.87 -26.73
N ALA A 24 7.17 -16.55 -26.88
CA ALA A 24 7.14 -15.87 -28.18
C ALA A 24 8.27 -14.85 -28.41
N ALA A 25 9.37 -14.88 -27.66
CA ALA A 25 10.48 -13.92 -27.79
C ALA A 25 11.41 -14.18 -28.99
N ALA A 26 10.91 -14.71 -30.10
CA ALA A 26 11.73 -14.98 -31.29
C ALA A 26 10.96 -14.79 -32.60
N ALA A 27 10.42 -13.60 -32.88
CA ALA A 27 10.15 -13.16 -34.28
C ALA A 27 9.93 -11.65 -34.33
N ALA A 28 10.83 -10.92 -34.99
CA ALA A 28 10.64 -9.52 -35.33
C ALA A 28 9.53 -9.39 -36.38
N GLY A 29 8.38 -8.89 -35.95
CA GLY A 29 7.25 -8.51 -36.78
C GLY A 29 6.28 -7.73 -35.91
N THR A 30 5.58 -6.74 -36.43
CA THR A 30 4.56 -5.94 -35.73
C THR A 30 3.61 -6.89 -35.00
N ALA A 31 3.82 -7.03 -33.70
CA ALA A 31 2.97 -7.88 -32.86
C ALA A 31 1.53 -7.35 -32.94
N ALA A 32 0.57 -8.25 -33.15
CA ALA A 32 -0.84 -7.90 -33.05
C ALA A 32 -1.12 -7.28 -31.66
N PRO A 33 -2.02 -6.29 -31.54
CA PRO A 33 -2.36 -5.68 -30.26
C PRO A 33 -2.75 -6.76 -29.25
N THR A 34 -2.22 -6.66 -28.05
CA THR A 34 -2.60 -7.58 -26.98
C THR A 34 -4.03 -7.25 -26.52
N MET A 35 -4.72 -8.19 -25.92
CA MET A 35 -6.05 -7.94 -25.35
C MET A 35 -6.02 -6.84 -24.28
N LEU A 36 -4.87 -6.66 -23.62
CA LEU A 36 -4.67 -5.54 -22.70
C LEU A 36 -4.69 -4.20 -23.48
N ASP A 37 -4.02 -4.13 -24.61
CA ASP A 37 -3.99 -2.92 -25.44
C ASP A 37 -5.40 -2.57 -25.94
N GLU A 38 -6.19 -3.55 -26.37
CA GLU A 38 -7.60 -3.37 -26.77
C GLU A 38 -8.44 -2.86 -25.59
N LEU A 39 -8.26 -3.43 -24.38
CA LEU A 39 -8.97 -2.96 -23.18
C LEU A 39 -8.63 -1.52 -22.85
N LEU A 40 -7.36 -1.16 -22.89
CA LEU A 40 -6.90 0.20 -22.61
C LEU A 40 -7.43 1.17 -23.67
N GLU A 41 -7.53 0.77 -24.94
CA GLU A 41 -8.10 1.59 -26.01
C GLU A 41 -9.61 1.80 -25.79
N ILE A 42 -10.38 0.76 -25.47
CA ILE A 42 -11.82 0.88 -25.14
C ILE A 42 -12.01 1.79 -23.92
N THR A 43 -11.16 1.64 -22.90
CA THR A 43 -11.22 2.46 -21.70
C THR A 43 -10.90 3.93 -22.02
N ALA A 44 -9.92 4.18 -22.89
CA ALA A 44 -9.58 5.53 -23.34
C ALA A 44 -10.77 6.24 -24.02
N GLN A 45 -11.55 5.49 -24.81
CA GLN A 45 -12.75 6.00 -25.46
C GLN A 45 -13.89 6.30 -24.48
N SER A 46 -13.90 5.66 -23.31
CA SER A 46 -14.91 5.85 -22.26
C SER A 46 -14.60 6.97 -21.26
N LEU A 47 -13.44 7.64 -21.40
CA LEU A 47 -13.08 8.77 -20.53
C LEU A 47 -14.08 9.93 -20.65
N VAL A 48 -14.51 10.41 -19.49
CA VAL A 48 -15.34 11.62 -19.40
C VAL A 48 -14.45 12.84 -19.61
N ARG A 49 -14.58 13.48 -20.77
CA ARG A 49 -13.84 14.71 -21.10
C ARG A 49 -14.54 15.92 -20.53
N THR A 50 -14.01 16.44 -19.42
CA THR A 50 -14.60 17.57 -18.70
C THR A 50 -13.61 18.20 -17.74
N GLU A 51 -13.79 19.47 -17.40
CA GLU A 51 -13.06 20.07 -16.30
C GLU A 51 -13.67 19.65 -14.95
N VAL A 52 -12.80 19.37 -13.97
CA VAL A 52 -13.23 18.89 -12.64
C VAL A 52 -14.25 19.83 -12.02
N ALA A 53 -14.04 21.14 -12.14
CA ALA A 53 -14.88 22.16 -11.55
C ALA A 53 -16.32 22.21 -12.15
N GLU A 54 -16.56 21.62 -13.31
CA GLU A 54 -17.91 21.59 -13.90
C GLU A 54 -18.87 20.67 -13.14
N HIS A 55 -18.37 19.53 -12.66
CA HIS A 55 -19.19 18.50 -12.02
C HIS A 55 -18.91 18.33 -10.53
N TYR A 56 -17.74 18.75 -10.06
CA TYR A 56 -17.29 18.52 -8.69
C TYR A 56 -16.87 19.81 -8.00
N GLU A 57 -17.24 19.92 -6.73
CA GLU A 57 -16.74 20.92 -5.82
C GLU A 57 -15.59 20.32 -5.00
N VAL A 58 -14.43 20.94 -5.05
CA VAL A 58 -13.25 20.52 -4.27
C VAL A 58 -13.40 21.02 -2.83
N ILE A 59 -13.44 20.11 -1.87
CA ILE A 59 -13.59 20.43 -0.45
C ILE A 59 -12.23 20.62 0.20
N ARG A 60 -11.30 19.67 0.02
CA ARG A 60 -9.93 19.73 0.53
C ARG A 60 -9.04 18.67 -0.10
N GLU A 61 -7.73 18.82 0.06
CA GLU A 61 -6.77 17.76 -0.26
C GLU A 61 -6.82 16.67 0.81
N LEU A 62 -6.84 15.40 0.40
CA LEU A 62 -6.73 14.22 1.25
C LEU A 62 -5.29 13.74 1.35
N GLY A 63 -4.54 13.85 0.25
CA GLY A 63 -3.14 13.41 0.19
C GLY A 63 -2.45 13.89 -1.08
N ARG A 64 -1.12 13.94 -1.02
CA ARG A 64 -0.24 14.30 -2.13
C ARG A 64 0.88 13.29 -2.22
N GLY A 65 0.99 12.62 -3.35
CA GLY A 65 2.04 11.67 -3.65
C GLY A 65 3.00 12.18 -4.74
N LYS A 66 4.01 11.38 -5.03
CA LYS A 66 5.00 11.67 -6.10
C LYS A 66 4.34 11.85 -7.47
N TYR A 67 3.24 11.17 -7.72
CA TYR A 67 2.62 11.09 -9.05
C TYR A 67 1.34 11.91 -9.18
N GLY A 68 0.80 12.46 -8.11
CA GLY A 68 -0.44 13.22 -8.18
C GLY A 68 -1.02 13.59 -6.82
N HIS A 69 -2.26 14.08 -6.86
CA HIS A 69 -2.99 14.58 -5.71
C HIS A 69 -4.30 13.81 -5.54
N VAL A 70 -4.71 13.62 -4.31
CA VAL A 70 -6.03 13.08 -3.97
C VAL A 70 -6.85 14.18 -3.30
N MET A 71 -7.98 14.50 -3.89
CA MET A 71 -8.89 15.55 -3.42
C MET A 71 -10.18 14.92 -2.88
N LEU A 72 -10.67 15.42 -1.74
CA LEU A 72 -12.06 15.20 -1.36
C LEU A 72 -12.91 16.15 -2.18
N VAL A 73 -13.83 15.59 -2.93
CA VAL A 73 -14.75 16.33 -3.79
C VAL A 73 -16.20 15.95 -3.49
N THR A 74 -17.12 16.83 -3.79
CA THR A 74 -18.57 16.56 -3.75
C THR A 74 -19.16 16.76 -5.13
N HIS A 75 -19.96 15.80 -5.59
CA HIS A 75 -20.66 15.94 -6.85
C HIS A 75 -21.71 17.07 -6.75
N ARG A 76 -21.61 18.12 -7.59
CA ARG A 76 -22.40 19.34 -7.48
C ARG A 76 -23.91 19.12 -7.46
N GLN A 77 -24.41 18.18 -8.26
CA GLN A 77 -25.85 17.90 -8.36
C GLN A 77 -26.33 16.88 -7.32
N ARG A 78 -25.50 15.88 -6.96
CA ARG A 78 -25.92 14.75 -6.11
C ARG A 78 -25.48 14.91 -4.66
N GLY A 79 -24.57 15.82 -4.36
CA GLY A 79 -24.02 16.01 -3.01
C GLY A 79 -23.17 14.85 -2.50
N THR A 80 -22.86 13.85 -3.35
CA THR A 80 -22.14 12.65 -2.95
C THR A 80 -20.66 12.98 -2.74
N PRO A 81 -20.07 12.71 -1.55
CA PRO A 81 -18.64 12.88 -1.30
C PRO A 81 -17.85 11.75 -1.96
N MET A 82 -16.74 12.10 -2.60
CA MET A 82 -15.85 11.16 -3.30
C MET A 82 -14.39 11.58 -3.14
N ALA A 83 -13.49 10.62 -3.27
CA ALA A 83 -12.07 10.90 -3.46
C ALA A 83 -11.76 10.92 -4.96
N LEU A 84 -11.10 11.96 -5.41
CA LEU A 84 -10.63 12.13 -6.79
C LEU A 84 -9.12 12.13 -6.82
N LYS A 85 -8.51 11.07 -7.41
CA LYS A 85 -7.07 11.02 -7.69
C LYS A 85 -6.83 11.75 -9.00
N LEU A 86 -5.95 12.74 -8.99
CA LEU A 86 -5.55 13.56 -10.14
C LEU A 86 -4.08 13.33 -10.46
N LEU A 87 -3.79 12.95 -11.70
CA LEU A 87 -2.45 12.73 -12.22
C LEU A 87 -2.15 13.75 -13.32
N PRO A 88 -1.10 14.59 -13.19
CA PRO A 88 -0.79 15.61 -14.19
C PRO A 88 -0.43 14.97 -15.54
N LYS A 89 -1.05 15.41 -16.61
CA LYS A 89 -0.73 14.97 -17.99
C LYS A 89 0.71 15.26 -18.39
N ALA A 90 1.30 16.32 -17.85
CA ALA A 90 2.69 16.69 -18.10
C ALA A 90 3.70 15.60 -17.67
N SER A 91 3.37 14.79 -16.66
CA SER A 91 4.25 13.74 -16.11
C SER A 91 3.66 12.33 -16.22
N THR A 92 2.42 12.17 -16.69
CA THR A 92 1.72 10.87 -16.73
C THR A 92 1.31 10.54 -18.17
N LYS A 93 1.80 9.42 -18.68
CA LYS A 93 1.34 8.90 -19.97
C LYS A 93 -0.08 8.34 -19.83
N LEU A 94 -0.91 8.55 -20.85
CA LEU A 94 -2.29 8.02 -20.88
C LEU A 94 -2.34 6.52 -20.58
N HIS A 95 -1.50 5.72 -21.22
CA HIS A 95 -1.42 4.27 -21.01
C HIS A 95 -1.16 3.92 -19.54
N THR A 96 -0.26 4.63 -18.85
CA THR A 96 0.05 4.40 -17.43
C THR A 96 -1.15 4.69 -16.53
N PHE A 97 -1.85 5.79 -16.80
CA PHE A 97 -3.09 6.14 -16.10
C PHE A 97 -4.18 5.09 -16.31
N LEU A 98 -4.43 4.71 -17.56
CA LEU A 98 -5.47 3.72 -17.90
C LEU A 98 -5.17 2.36 -17.27
N TYR A 99 -3.90 1.94 -17.29
CA TYR A 99 -3.46 0.69 -16.66
C TYR A 99 -3.80 0.68 -15.17
N GLU A 100 -3.38 1.71 -14.44
CA GLU A 100 -3.68 1.83 -12.99
C GLU A 100 -5.19 1.81 -12.73
N TYR A 101 -5.96 2.59 -13.49
CA TYR A 101 -7.42 2.65 -13.38
C TYR A 101 -8.08 1.29 -13.63
N CYS A 102 -7.70 0.58 -14.69
CA CYS A 102 -8.26 -0.73 -15.03
C CYS A 102 -7.94 -1.78 -13.96
N VAL A 103 -6.69 -1.81 -13.47
CA VAL A 103 -6.28 -2.73 -12.39
C VAL A 103 -7.08 -2.43 -11.12
N ALA A 104 -7.13 -1.15 -10.69
CA ALA A 104 -7.88 -0.74 -9.51
C ALA A 104 -9.37 -1.13 -9.61
N LEU A 105 -10.00 -0.84 -10.75
CA LEU A 105 -11.41 -1.16 -10.98
C LEU A 105 -11.68 -2.67 -10.95
N SER A 106 -10.79 -3.48 -11.48
CA SER A 106 -10.92 -4.94 -11.48
C SER A 106 -10.79 -5.57 -10.08
N LEU A 107 -10.07 -4.91 -9.18
CA LEU A 107 -9.84 -5.36 -7.81
C LEU A 107 -10.83 -4.76 -6.80
N ALA A 108 -11.59 -3.74 -7.18
CA ALA A 108 -12.47 -2.95 -6.31
C ALA A 108 -13.64 -3.72 -5.68
N THR A 109 -13.87 -4.97 -6.08
CA THR A 109 -14.92 -5.84 -5.54
C THR A 109 -14.57 -6.47 -4.19
N HIS A 110 -13.29 -6.41 -3.77
CA HIS A 110 -12.87 -6.98 -2.50
C HIS A 110 -13.10 -6.01 -1.33
N PRO A 111 -13.64 -6.45 -0.18
CA PRO A 111 -14.00 -5.56 0.94
C PRO A 111 -12.83 -4.80 1.55
N ALA A 112 -11.59 -5.35 1.52
CA ALA A 112 -10.38 -4.70 2.00
C ALA A 112 -9.56 -4.03 0.87
N ILE A 113 -10.19 -3.74 -0.27
CA ILE A 113 -9.63 -2.93 -1.36
C ILE A 113 -10.56 -1.73 -1.59
N ILE A 114 -9.98 -0.60 -1.96
CA ILE A 114 -10.73 0.64 -2.18
C ILE A 114 -11.79 0.45 -3.28
N SER A 115 -13.02 0.89 -3.02
CA SER A 115 -14.12 0.75 -3.98
C SER A 115 -14.08 1.88 -4.99
N MET A 116 -14.22 1.53 -6.28
CA MET A 116 -14.16 2.47 -7.39
C MET A 116 -15.56 2.81 -7.89
N PHE A 117 -15.81 4.07 -8.25
CA PHE A 117 -17.10 4.49 -8.84
C PHE A 117 -17.20 4.20 -10.35
N GLY A 118 -16.15 3.68 -10.98
CA GLY A 118 -16.15 3.40 -12.42
C GLY A 118 -16.15 4.66 -13.29
N ILE A 119 -15.72 5.79 -12.76
CA ILE A 119 -15.65 7.08 -13.45
C ILE A 119 -14.19 7.49 -13.58
N ALA A 120 -13.75 7.64 -14.84
CA ALA A 120 -12.45 8.19 -15.18
C ALA A 120 -12.60 9.46 -16.01
N ILE A 121 -11.83 10.48 -15.68
CA ILE A 121 -11.94 11.84 -16.24
C ILE A 121 -10.66 12.20 -16.98
N GLU A 122 -10.83 12.87 -18.10
CA GLU A 122 -9.76 13.56 -18.83
C GLU A 122 -10.08 15.06 -18.86
N SER A 123 -9.33 15.87 -18.08
CA SER A 123 -9.40 17.33 -18.15
C SER A 123 -8.30 17.91 -19.04
N SER A 124 -8.23 19.22 -19.16
CA SER A 124 -7.17 19.91 -19.90
C SER A 124 -5.76 19.57 -19.38
N GLN A 125 -5.60 19.44 -18.05
CA GLN A 125 -4.29 19.27 -17.40
C GLN A 125 -4.10 17.94 -16.69
N TYR A 126 -5.17 17.21 -16.36
CA TYR A 126 -5.12 16.01 -15.52
C TYR A 126 -5.89 14.85 -16.13
N TYR A 127 -5.39 13.64 -15.83
CA TYR A 127 -6.22 12.44 -15.78
C TYR A 127 -6.69 12.23 -14.36
N GLY A 128 -7.91 11.71 -14.16
CA GLY A 128 -8.41 11.45 -12.82
C GLY A 128 -9.39 10.28 -12.78
N PHE A 129 -9.53 9.66 -11.62
CA PHE A 129 -10.59 8.69 -11.35
C PHE A 129 -11.13 8.83 -9.93
N LEU A 130 -12.37 8.39 -9.75
CA LEU A 130 -13.14 8.58 -8.53
C LEU A 130 -13.31 7.27 -7.77
N TYR A 131 -13.17 7.35 -6.45
CA TYR A 131 -13.35 6.24 -5.53
C TYR A 131 -13.91 6.69 -4.17
N GLU A 132 -14.28 5.72 -3.31
CA GLU A 132 -14.81 6.02 -1.98
C GLU A 132 -13.81 6.81 -1.12
N PRO A 133 -14.24 7.81 -0.35
CA PRO A 133 -13.34 8.62 0.46
C PRO A 133 -13.01 7.92 1.78
N ALA A 134 -11.71 7.77 2.10
CA ALA A 134 -11.23 7.38 3.42
C ALA A 134 -10.90 8.65 4.23
N LEU A 135 -11.62 8.87 5.32
CA LEU A 135 -11.53 10.11 6.09
C LEU A 135 -10.60 10.01 7.31
N HIS A 136 -10.16 8.81 7.68
CA HIS A 136 -9.28 8.53 8.82
C HIS A 136 -7.80 8.42 8.45
N LYS A 137 -7.42 8.95 7.27
CA LYS A 137 -6.06 8.90 6.74
C LYS A 137 -5.58 7.47 6.44
N ASP A 138 -4.30 7.23 6.62
CA ASP A 138 -3.57 6.01 6.35
C ASP A 138 -3.01 5.38 7.63
N LEU A 139 -2.50 4.18 7.50
CA LEU A 139 -1.95 3.41 8.61
C LEU A 139 -0.70 4.04 9.21
N ILE A 140 0.11 4.75 8.39
CA ILE A 140 1.30 5.45 8.88
C ILE A 140 0.95 6.55 9.89
N SER A 141 -0.22 7.18 9.72
CA SER A 141 -0.68 8.26 10.60
C SER A 141 -0.91 7.79 12.05
N ILE A 142 -1.15 6.50 12.26
CA ILE A 142 -1.32 5.92 13.60
C ILE A 142 -0.08 5.18 14.10
N ILE A 143 0.86 4.81 13.21
CA ILE A 143 2.14 4.18 13.59
C ILE A 143 3.14 5.24 14.05
N LYS A 144 3.35 6.30 13.26
CA LYS A 144 4.35 7.36 13.55
C LYS A 144 4.29 7.93 14.96
N PRO A 145 3.11 8.25 15.55
CA PRO A 145 3.06 8.76 16.91
C PRO A 145 3.44 7.73 17.99
N ARG A 146 3.59 6.46 17.62
CA ARG A 146 3.83 5.32 18.52
C ARG A 146 5.21 4.69 18.32
N VAL A 147 6.20 5.49 18.04
CA VAL A 147 7.59 5.03 17.94
C VAL A 147 7.97 4.27 19.22
N SER A 148 8.54 3.10 19.06
CA SER A 148 8.90 2.15 20.12
C SER A 148 7.74 1.41 20.80
N ASP A 149 6.48 1.76 20.54
CA ASP A 149 5.33 1.06 21.14
C ASP A 149 4.51 0.29 20.10
N GLY A 150 4.51 0.75 18.85
CA GLY A 150 3.64 0.23 17.80
C GLY A 150 2.15 0.47 18.10
N ILE A 151 1.27 -0.03 17.25
CA ILE A 151 -0.18 0.04 17.50
C ILE A 151 -0.61 -1.09 18.44
N PRO A 152 -1.77 -0.99 19.11
CA PRO A 152 -2.29 -2.07 19.94
C PRO A 152 -2.34 -3.40 19.18
N GLU A 153 -1.89 -4.50 19.82
CA GLU A 153 -1.80 -5.81 19.16
C GLU A 153 -3.13 -6.30 18.55
N PRO A 154 -4.30 -6.11 19.20
CA PRO A 154 -5.57 -6.46 18.57
C PRO A 154 -5.82 -5.72 17.26
N ALA A 155 -5.46 -4.44 17.17
CA ALA A 155 -5.57 -3.65 15.95
C ALA A 155 -4.56 -4.14 14.88
N ALA A 156 -3.32 -4.46 15.27
CA ALA A 156 -2.33 -5.04 14.37
C ALA A 156 -2.81 -6.36 13.75
N LYS A 157 -3.42 -7.24 14.55
CA LYS A 157 -4.01 -8.50 14.09
C LYS A 157 -5.20 -8.29 13.15
N GLN A 158 -6.05 -7.30 13.43
CA GLN A 158 -7.16 -6.93 12.52
C GLN A 158 -6.64 -6.40 11.19
N CYS A 159 -5.61 -5.55 11.21
CA CYS A 159 -4.93 -5.10 9.99
C CYS A 159 -4.36 -6.30 9.21
N ALA A 160 -3.63 -7.19 9.89
CA ALA A 160 -3.01 -8.36 9.26
C ALA A 160 -4.04 -9.24 8.55
N LYS A 161 -5.16 -9.58 9.20
CA LYS A 161 -6.23 -10.39 8.63
C LYS A 161 -6.79 -9.78 7.35
N GLN A 162 -7.07 -8.48 7.35
CA GLN A 162 -7.64 -7.78 6.20
C GLN A 162 -6.62 -7.63 5.06
N LEU A 163 -5.35 -7.33 5.38
CA LEU A 163 -4.28 -7.25 4.39
C LEU A 163 -4.00 -8.60 3.74
N VAL A 164 -3.94 -9.68 4.52
CA VAL A 164 -3.82 -11.04 3.98
C VAL A 164 -4.95 -11.34 3.01
N SER A 165 -6.20 -11.06 3.40
CA SER A 165 -7.36 -11.27 2.52
C SER A 165 -7.27 -10.50 1.21
N ALA A 166 -6.83 -9.22 1.26
CA ALA A 166 -6.66 -8.40 0.07
C ALA A 166 -5.51 -8.88 -0.83
N LEU A 167 -4.36 -9.21 -0.23
CA LEU A 167 -3.19 -9.66 -0.99
C LEU A 167 -3.44 -11.04 -1.63
N GLU A 168 -4.05 -11.98 -0.93
CA GLU A 168 -4.41 -13.27 -1.51
C GLU A 168 -5.43 -13.13 -2.65
N PHE A 169 -6.38 -12.21 -2.53
CA PHE A 169 -7.30 -11.90 -3.61
C PHE A 169 -6.57 -11.36 -4.86
N ILE A 170 -5.57 -10.49 -4.68
CA ILE A 170 -4.73 -9.99 -5.77
C ILE A 170 -3.89 -11.15 -6.36
N HIS A 171 -3.23 -11.93 -5.51
CA HIS A 171 -2.39 -13.07 -5.91
C HIS A 171 -3.18 -14.16 -6.65
N SER A 172 -4.41 -14.44 -6.22
CA SER A 172 -5.29 -15.41 -6.90
C SER A 172 -5.66 -15.01 -8.33
N ARG A 173 -5.48 -13.73 -8.68
CA ARG A 173 -5.63 -13.19 -10.03
C ARG A 173 -4.33 -13.15 -10.83
N GLY A 174 -3.28 -13.81 -10.34
CA GLY A 174 -1.96 -13.81 -11.00
C GLY A 174 -1.26 -12.47 -10.98
N LEU A 175 -1.66 -11.57 -10.09
CA LEU A 175 -1.06 -10.25 -9.92
C LEU A 175 -0.17 -10.19 -8.69
N VAL A 176 0.84 -9.32 -8.73
CA VAL A 176 1.70 -8.95 -7.60
C VAL A 176 1.49 -7.46 -7.35
N TYR A 177 1.14 -7.10 -6.13
CA TYR A 177 0.77 -5.71 -5.77
C TYR A 177 1.97 -4.77 -5.76
N ARG A 178 3.09 -5.18 -5.16
CA ARG A 178 4.41 -4.52 -5.18
C ARG A 178 4.53 -3.19 -4.42
N ASP A 179 3.50 -2.73 -3.75
CA ASP A 179 3.55 -1.45 -3.00
C ASP A 179 2.92 -1.57 -1.61
N VAL A 180 3.16 -2.72 -0.94
CA VAL A 180 2.73 -2.94 0.45
C VAL A 180 3.52 -2.03 1.37
N LYS A 181 2.85 -1.01 1.90
CA LYS A 181 3.38 -0.05 2.85
C LYS A 181 2.25 0.67 3.60
N PRO A 182 2.48 1.23 4.78
CA PRO A 182 1.41 1.80 5.60
C PRO A 182 0.72 3.01 4.97
N GLU A 183 1.39 3.75 4.07
CA GLU A 183 0.79 4.87 3.33
C GLU A 183 -0.31 4.43 2.38
N ASN A 184 -0.25 3.19 1.90
CA ASN A 184 -1.22 2.60 0.96
C ASN A 184 -2.32 1.81 1.67
N VAL A 185 -2.37 1.82 2.99
CA VAL A 185 -3.42 1.20 3.79
C VAL A 185 -4.28 2.29 4.41
N LEU A 186 -5.45 2.52 3.83
CA LEU A 186 -6.37 3.56 4.27
C LEU A 186 -7.26 3.08 5.42
N LEU A 187 -7.49 3.97 6.38
CA LEU A 187 -8.31 3.70 7.58
C LEU A 187 -9.73 4.23 7.37
N PHE A 188 -10.72 3.38 7.66
CA PHE A 188 -12.13 3.75 7.70
C PHE A 188 -12.65 3.92 9.13
N ASP A 189 -11.83 3.52 10.12
CA ASP A 189 -12.00 3.79 11.54
C ASP A 189 -10.63 3.80 12.24
N PRO A 190 -10.49 4.48 13.38
CA PRO A 190 -9.21 4.62 14.08
C PRO A 190 -8.73 3.32 14.78
N GLU A 191 -9.60 2.33 14.96
CA GLU A 191 -9.28 1.04 15.61
C GLU A 191 -8.90 -0.05 14.61
N CYS A 192 -8.75 0.28 13.32
CA CYS A 192 -8.41 -0.66 12.24
C CYS A 192 -9.42 -1.81 12.03
N ARG A 193 -10.67 -1.65 12.43
CA ARG A 193 -11.73 -2.64 12.18
C ARG A 193 -12.05 -2.76 10.70
N ARG A 194 -11.89 -1.66 9.96
CA ARG A 194 -12.05 -1.57 8.51
C ARG A 194 -10.90 -0.79 7.91
N ILE A 195 -10.08 -1.48 7.13
CA ILE A 195 -9.00 -0.91 6.35
C ILE A 195 -9.18 -1.25 4.88
N LYS A 196 -8.57 -0.47 3.99
CA LYS A 196 -8.59 -0.75 2.56
C LYS A 196 -7.26 -0.42 1.90
N LEU A 197 -6.80 -1.36 1.06
CA LEU A 197 -5.62 -1.20 0.24
C LEU A 197 -5.93 -0.28 -0.95
N THR A 198 -4.99 0.62 -1.28
CA THR A 198 -5.12 1.60 -2.38
C THR A 198 -3.84 1.66 -3.21
N ASP A 199 -3.82 2.43 -4.28
CA ASP A 199 -2.68 2.69 -5.17
C ASP A 199 -2.15 1.43 -5.87
N PHE A 200 -2.71 1.12 -7.05
CA PHE A 200 -2.37 -0.06 -7.86
C PHE A 200 -1.44 0.26 -9.03
N GLY A 201 -0.82 1.43 -9.05
CA GLY A 201 0.06 1.88 -10.13
C GLY A 201 1.28 0.98 -10.36
N LEU A 202 1.76 0.30 -9.30
CA LEU A 202 2.90 -0.63 -9.37
C LEU A 202 2.48 -2.10 -9.57
N THR A 203 1.20 -2.43 -9.48
CA THR A 203 0.70 -3.80 -9.62
C THR A 203 1.00 -4.34 -11.03
N ARG A 204 1.53 -5.55 -11.11
CA ARG A 204 1.87 -6.19 -12.40
C ARG A 204 1.54 -7.68 -12.36
N PRO A 205 1.35 -8.33 -13.52
CA PRO A 205 1.25 -9.77 -13.61
C PRO A 205 2.48 -10.46 -13.03
N LYS A 206 2.27 -11.59 -12.34
CA LYS A 206 3.34 -12.47 -11.87
C LYS A 206 4.20 -12.91 -13.07
N GLY A 207 5.52 -12.93 -12.89
CA GLY A 207 6.47 -13.25 -13.96
C GLY A 207 6.92 -12.06 -14.81
N THR A 208 6.29 -10.87 -14.68
CA THR A 208 6.77 -9.64 -15.33
C THR A 208 8.21 -9.38 -14.93
N LYS A 209 9.09 -9.13 -15.90
CA LYS A 209 10.50 -8.82 -15.61
C LYS A 209 10.65 -7.36 -15.16
N LEU A 210 11.21 -7.17 -13.97
CA LEU A 210 11.60 -5.85 -13.47
C LEU A 210 13.05 -5.57 -13.81
N LYS A 211 13.28 -4.42 -14.43
CA LYS A 211 14.60 -3.81 -14.43
C LYS A 211 14.87 -3.22 -13.03
N LEU A 212 16.15 -3.20 -12.64
CA LEU A 212 16.61 -2.70 -11.34
C LEU A 212 15.88 -1.45 -10.86
N VAL A 213 15.48 -1.47 -9.59
CA VAL A 213 14.90 -0.31 -8.91
C VAL A 213 16.05 0.53 -8.34
N ALA A 214 16.15 1.79 -8.76
CA ALA A 214 17.05 2.74 -8.12
C ALA A 214 16.51 3.11 -6.72
N GLY A 215 17.33 2.89 -5.68
CA GLY A 215 17.00 3.20 -4.29
C GLY A 215 16.33 2.02 -3.56
N VAL A 216 17.09 1.44 -2.65
CA VAL A 216 16.60 0.40 -1.71
C VAL A 216 15.93 1.09 -0.55
N ILE A 217 14.72 0.66 -0.24
CA ILE A 217 13.93 1.12 0.90
C ILE A 217 13.65 -0.07 1.83
N PRO A 218 13.23 0.12 3.08
CA PRO A 218 13.01 -0.98 4.02
C PRO A 218 12.11 -2.12 3.49
N TYR A 219 11.14 -1.79 2.63
CA TYR A 219 10.20 -2.76 2.03
C TYR A 219 10.76 -3.51 0.82
N THR A 220 11.92 -3.12 0.29
CA THR A 220 12.52 -3.74 -0.88
C THR A 220 13.05 -5.12 -0.52
N ALA A 221 12.58 -6.16 -1.21
CA ALA A 221 13.08 -7.52 -1.00
C ALA A 221 14.53 -7.63 -1.50
N PRO A 222 15.42 -8.39 -0.79
CA PRO A 222 16.86 -8.41 -1.07
C PRO A 222 17.20 -8.88 -2.48
N GLU A 223 16.40 -9.75 -3.07
CA GLU A 223 16.57 -10.20 -4.46
C GLU A 223 16.44 -9.08 -5.50
N LEU A 224 15.74 -7.99 -5.17
CA LEU A 224 15.61 -6.81 -6.03
C LEU A 224 16.79 -5.84 -5.91
N SER A 225 17.54 -5.93 -4.80
CA SER A 225 18.67 -5.05 -4.52
C SER A 225 19.99 -5.57 -5.09
N ASN A 226 20.09 -6.89 -5.31
CA ASN A 226 21.33 -7.59 -5.62
C ASN A 226 21.43 -8.02 -7.10
N THR A 227 20.69 -7.39 -8.01
CA THR A 227 20.65 -7.82 -9.40
C THR A 227 21.82 -7.26 -10.22
N ALA A 228 22.87 -8.08 -10.36
CA ALA A 228 23.84 -7.94 -11.44
C ALA A 228 23.27 -8.35 -12.82
N ASP A 229 22.01 -8.82 -12.87
CA ASP A 229 21.42 -9.38 -14.07
C ASP A 229 20.76 -8.29 -14.94
N ALA A 230 21.39 -8.00 -16.08
CA ALA A 230 20.88 -7.08 -17.08
C ALA A 230 19.50 -7.50 -17.68
N GLN A 231 19.08 -8.75 -17.47
CA GLN A 231 17.81 -9.28 -17.98
C GLN A 231 16.60 -8.98 -17.07
N GLY A 232 16.82 -8.51 -15.84
CA GLY A 232 15.79 -8.23 -14.86
C GLY A 232 15.26 -9.49 -14.12
N VAL A 233 14.67 -9.27 -12.95
CA VAL A 233 14.11 -10.32 -12.08
C VAL A 233 12.63 -10.52 -12.38
N PRO A 234 12.15 -11.76 -12.62
CA PRO A 234 10.73 -12.03 -12.72
C PRO A 234 10.07 -11.83 -11.35
N ILE A 235 9.03 -11.00 -11.29
CA ILE A 235 8.33 -10.75 -10.03
C ILE A 235 7.46 -11.93 -9.60
N ASP A 236 7.43 -12.14 -8.29
CA ASP A 236 6.61 -13.16 -7.65
C ASP A 236 5.84 -12.58 -6.46
N THR A 237 4.81 -13.29 -6.00
CA THR A 237 4.02 -12.93 -4.81
C THR A 237 4.85 -12.89 -3.52
N SER A 238 6.01 -13.53 -3.52
CA SER A 238 7.00 -13.47 -2.45
C SER A 238 7.51 -12.05 -2.16
N LEU A 239 7.48 -11.14 -3.15
CA LEU A 239 7.79 -9.72 -2.94
C LEU A 239 6.79 -9.04 -2.01
N ASP A 240 5.50 -9.34 -2.18
CA ASP A 240 4.45 -8.80 -1.30
C ASP A 240 4.52 -9.44 0.09
N ALA A 241 4.91 -10.72 0.19
CA ALA A 241 5.11 -11.39 1.48
C ALA A 241 6.25 -10.73 2.28
N TRP A 242 7.37 -10.39 1.63
CA TRP A 242 8.46 -9.64 2.25
C TRP A 242 7.99 -8.29 2.78
N ALA A 243 7.41 -7.46 1.91
CA ALA A 243 6.94 -6.13 2.28
C ALA A 243 5.86 -6.18 3.38
N PHE A 244 4.99 -7.19 3.36
CA PHE A 244 4.01 -7.45 4.41
C PHE A 244 4.67 -7.81 5.75
N GLY A 245 5.72 -8.63 5.75
CA GLY A 245 6.51 -8.94 6.95
C GLY A 245 7.14 -7.69 7.56
N VAL A 246 7.74 -6.81 6.74
CA VAL A 246 8.27 -5.51 7.19
C VAL A 246 7.14 -4.65 7.77
N LEU A 247 5.99 -4.58 7.12
CA LEU A 247 4.84 -3.83 7.63
C LEU A 247 4.34 -4.37 8.97
N LEU A 248 4.25 -5.69 9.16
CA LEU A 248 3.86 -6.30 10.43
C LEU A 248 4.85 -5.95 11.55
N PHE A 249 6.15 -5.98 11.26
CA PHE A 249 7.16 -5.54 12.20
C PHE A 249 6.93 -4.07 12.62
N CYS A 250 6.69 -3.17 11.64
CA CYS A 250 6.39 -1.75 11.92
C CYS A 250 5.12 -1.57 12.76
N LEU A 251 4.07 -2.34 12.49
CA LEU A 251 2.84 -2.31 13.30
C LEU A 251 3.10 -2.67 14.76
N LEU A 252 3.97 -3.65 15.00
CA LEU A 252 4.26 -4.17 16.33
C LEU A 252 5.26 -3.32 17.10
N THR A 253 6.15 -2.61 16.43
CA THR A 253 7.27 -1.92 17.07
C THR A 253 7.25 -0.40 16.93
N GLY A 254 6.56 0.12 15.89
CA GLY A 254 6.51 1.56 15.58
C GLY A 254 7.73 2.09 14.81
N TYR A 255 8.65 1.20 14.38
CA TYR A 255 9.83 1.53 13.59
C TYR A 255 10.14 0.43 12.57
N PHE A 256 11.10 0.68 11.66
CA PHE A 256 11.53 -0.30 10.67
C PHE A 256 12.53 -1.30 11.25
N PRO A 257 12.56 -2.56 10.74
CA PRO A 257 13.56 -3.55 11.16
C PRO A 257 14.98 -3.18 10.71
N TRP A 258 15.15 -2.43 9.62
CA TRP A 258 16.39 -1.92 9.00
C TRP A 258 16.07 -0.68 8.18
N GLU A 259 17.09 0.07 7.76
CA GLU A 259 16.93 1.17 6.78
C GLU A 259 16.87 0.64 5.36
N GLN A 260 17.71 -0.34 5.07
CA GLN A 260 17.83 -0.94 3.75
C GLN A 260 18.06 -2.46 3.90
N SER A 261 17.45 -3.25 3.02
CA SER A 261 17.70 -4.70 2.96
C SER A 261 19.02 -5.01 2.23
N LEU A 262 20.11 -4.42 2.68
CA LEU A 262 21.46 -4.55 2.12
C LEU A 262 22.43 -5.04 3.19
N PRO A 263 23.48 -5.82 2.82
CA PRO A 263 24.44 -6.37 3.76
C PRO A 263 25.28 -5.35 4.55
N ASP A 264 25.34 -4.10 4.10
CA ASP A 264 26.02 -2.99 4.76
C ASP A 264 25.12 -2.24 5.78
N ASP A 265 23.84 -2.59 5.88
CA ASP A 265 22.97 -2.14 6.97
C ASP A 265 23.17 -3.03 8.20
N PRO A 266 23.65 -2.49 9.36
CA PRO A 266 23.98 -3.29 10.53
C PRO A 266 22.80 -4.08 11.11
N PHE A 267 21.58 -3.53 11.00
CA PHE A 267 20.37 -4.21 11.49
C PHE A 267 19.94 -5.33 10.55
N PHE A 268 20.19 -5.15 9.25
CA PHE A 268 19.92 -6.20 8.27
C PHE A 268 20.99 -7.30 8.35
N GLU A 269 22.25 -6.97 8.63
CA GLU A 269 23.32 -7.93 8.88
C GLU A 269 23.00 -8.84 10.08
N ASP A 270 22.60 -8.25 11.23
CA ASP A 270 22.14 -9.02 12.40
C ASP A 270 20.96 -9.93 12.05
N PHE A 271 20.02 -9.44 11.24
CA PHE A 271 18.88 -10.23 10.79
C PHE A 271 19.29 -11.38 9.87
N MET A 272 20.22 -11.18 8.95
CA MET A 272 20.74 -12.24 8.07
C MET A 272 21.39 -13.35 8.89
N LEU A 273 22.22 -13.01 9.89
CA LEU A 273 22.83 -13.98 10.79
C LEU A 273 21.77 -14.83 11.50
N TRP A 274 20.74 -14.18 12.04
CA TRP A 274 19.63 -14.90 12.68
C TRP A 274 18.83 -15.78 11.70
N GLN A 275 18.66 -15.34 10.46
CA GLN A 275 18.03 -16.16 9.42
C GLN A 275 18.82 -17.45 9.13
N GLU A 276 20.15 -17.38 9.14
CA GLU A 276 21.04 -18.53 8.90
C GLU A 276 21.06 -19.50 10.07
N THR A 277 21.34 -18.98 11.28
CA THR A 277 21.55 -19.82 12.46
C THR A 277 20.24 -20.32 13.07
N GLY A 278 19.22 -19.47 13.09
CA GLY A 278 17.94 -19.72 13.78
C GLY A 278 18.07 -19.81 15.30
N LEU A 279 19.23 -19.46 15.87
CA LEU A 279 19.47 -19.50 17.30
C LEU A 279 18.80 -18.30 17.98
N GLU A 280 18.24 -18.51 19.17
CA GLU A 280 17.59 -17.47 19.96
C GLU A 280 18.59 -16.38 20.39
N GLU A 281 19.84 -16.74 20.62
CA GLU A 281 20.93 -15.82 20.98
C GLU A 281 21.24 -14.81 19.88
N ASP A 282 21.07 -15.20 18.62
CA ASP A 282 21.32 -14.37 17.43
C ASP A 282 20.11 -13.50 17.07
N LEU A 283 18.96 -13.65 17.75
CA LEU A 283 17.80 -12.79 17.52
C LEU A 283 18.17 -11.31 17.72
N PRO A 284 18.02 -10.44 16.70
CA PRO A 284 18.41 -9.04 16.79
C PRO A 284 17.80 -8.35 18.03
N ARG A 285 18.56 -7.51 18.71
CA ARG A 285 18.17 -6.92 20.02
C ARG A 285 16.81 -6.22 19.97
N HIS A 286 16.54 -5.52 18.88
CA HIS A 286 15.28 -4.78 18.70
C HIS A 286 14.08 -5.69 18.39
N TRP A 287 14.29 -6.99 18.09
CA TRP A 287 13.25 -8.00 17.91
C TRP A 287 12.86 -8.69 19.23
N LYS A 288 13.67 -8.57 20.30
CA LYS A 288 13.45 -9.24 21.61
C LYS A 288 12.20 -8.78 22.36
N ARG A 289 11.41 -7.89 21.79
CA ARG A 289 10.10 -7.47 22.28
C ARG A 289 8.96 -8.35 21.75
N LEU A 290 9.23 -9.11 20.73
CA LEU A 290 8.29 -10.03 20.10
C LEU A 290 8.33 -11.38 20.83
N THR A 291 7.21 -12.09 20.79
CA THR A 291 7.18 -13.50 21.25
C THR A 291 7.93 -14.38 20.25
N ALA A 292 8.26 -15.60 20.67
CA ALA A 292 8.90 -16.58 19.79
C ALA A 292 8.02 -16.89 18.56
N GLU A 293 6.71 -16.98 18.76
CA GLU A 293 5.74 -17.23 17.69
C GLU A 293 5.72 -16.09 16.67
N ALA A 294 5.69 -14.84 17.14
CA ALA A 294 5.76 -13.67 16.24
C ALA A 294 7.08 -13.59 15.49
N ALA A 295 8.20 -13.90 16.17
CA ALA A 295 9.51 -13.96 15.54
C ALA A 295 9.57 -15.05 14.45
N LEU A 296 9.02 -16.24 14.69
CA LEU A 296 8.94 -17.34 13.71
C LEU A 296 8.03 -16.97 12.52
N MET A 297 6.88 -16.32 12.77
CA MET A 297 6.00 -15.79 11.72
C MET A 297 6.78 -14.84 10.80
N LEU A 298 7.45 -13.86 11.38
CA LEU A 298 8.22 -12.86 10.62
C LEU A 298 9.42 -13.51 9.92
N ARG A 299 10.10 -14.48 10.56
CA ARG A 299 11.18 -15.23 9.93
C ARG A 299 10.76 -15.94 8.66
N SER A 300 9.55 -16.50 8.64
CA SER A 300 8.97 -17.15 7.45
C SER A 300 8.64 -16.13 6.35
N LEU A 301 7.98 -15.02 6.70
CA LEU A 301 7.60 -13.97 5.73
C LEU A 301 8.83 -13.22 5.18
N LEU A 302 9.90 -13.14 5.95
CA LEU A 302 11.14 -12.42 5.64
C LEU A 302 12.30 -13.39 5.33
N ALA A 303 12.01 -14.60 4.84
CA ALA A 303 13.06 -15.52 4.40
C ALA A 303 13.86 -14.87 3.25
N LEU A 304 15.20 -14.91 3.34
CA LEU A 304 16.11 -14.29 2.37
C LEU A 304 15.97 -14.92 0.98
N ASP A 305 15.80 -16.25 0.95
CA ASP A 305 15.50 -16.98 -0.27
C ASP A 305 14.02 -16.85 -0.62
N PRO A 306 13.64 -16.17 -1.72
CA PRO A 306 12.23 -16.01 -2.10
C PRO A 306 11.49 -17.34 -2.31
N ALA A 307 12.20 -18.42 -2.67
CA ALA A 307 11.60 -19.74 -2.85
C ALA A 307 11.22 -20.41 -1.50
N LYS A 308 11.86 -19.99 -0.40
CA LYS A 308 11.59 -20.47 0.96
C LYS A 308 10.65 -19.53 1.72
N ARG A 309 10.37 -18.36 1.17
CA ARG A 309 9.52 -17.35 1.80
C ARG A 309 8.08 -17.83 1.86
N GLY A 310 7.51 -17.81 3.07
CA GLY A 310 6.13 -18.20 3.31
C GLY A 310 5.13 -17.28 2.61
N PRO A 311 3.93 -17.76 2.25
CA PRO A 311 2.86 -16.92 1.71
C PRO A 311 2.32 -15.98 2.78
N VAL A 312 1.67 -14.88 2.37
CA VAL A 312 1.09 -13.90 3.29
C VAL A 312 0.07 -14.53 4.26
N SER A 313 -0.67 -15.56 3.81
CA SER A 313 -1.62 -16.32 4.65
C SER A 313 -0.95 -17.08 5.80
N GLY A 314 0.34 -17.36 5.72
CA GLY A 314 1.09 -17.97 6.80
C GLY A 314 1.00 -17.19 8.12
N ALA A 315 0.83 -15.87 8.06
CA ALA A 315 0.63 -15.04 9.25
C ALA A 315 -0.66 -15.38 10.02
N LEU A 316 -1.68 -15.90 9.36
CA LEU A 316 -2.95 -16.25 9.99
C LEU A 316 -2.84 -17.40 10.99
N HIS A 317 -1.84 -18.27 10.87
CA HIS A 317 -1.59 -19.35 11.84
C HIS A 317 -1.20 -18.84 13.23
N TYR A 318 -0.76 -17.59 13.32
CA TYR A 318 -0.26 -16.97 14.54
C TYR A 318 -1.21 -15.94 15.17
N VAL A 319 -2.41 -15.72 14.59
CA VAL A 319 -3.31 -14.65 15.05
C VAL A 319 -3.89 -14.91 16.44
N ASP A 320 -3.95 -16.16 16.88
CA ASP A 320 -4.43 -16.54 18.20
C ASP A 320 -3.30 -16.57 19.26
N CYS A 321 -2.04 -16.52 18.84
CA CYS A 321 -0.89 -16.41 19.72
C CYS A 321 -0.62 -14.95 20.08
N PRO A 322 -0.06 -14.62 21.28
CA PRO A 322 0.45 -13.29 21.57
C PRO A 322 1.59 -12.96 20.60
N TRP A 323 1.67 -11.71 20.15
CA TRP A 323 2.75 -11.25 19.28
C TRP A 323 3.79 -10.42 20.01
N ARG A 324 3.43 -9.85 21.17
CA ARG A 324 4.33 -9.05 22.00
C ARG A 324 4.51 -9.67 23.37
N LEU A 325 5.70 -9.52 23.88
CA LEU A 325 5.97 -9.81 25.30
C LEU A 325 5.27 -8.72 26.14
N LEU A 326 4.54 -9.15 27.17
CA LEU A 326 3.95 -8.23 28.12
C LEU A 326 5.07 -7.53 28.91
N PRO A 327 4.95 -6.22 29.20
CA PRO A 327 5.86 -5.57 30.13
C PRO A 327 5.84 -6.33 31.46
N VAL A 328 7.02 -6.69 31.98
CA VAL A 328 7.13 -7.34 33.29
C VAL A 328 6.59 -6.37 34.34
N ALA A 329 5.45 -6.72 34.97
CA ALA A 329 4.87 -5.94 36.04
C ALA A 329 5.86 -5.90 37.22
N GLY A 330 6.50 -4.74 37.45
CA GLY A 330 7.43 -4.54 38.58
C GLY A 330 8.85 -4.10 38.24
N GLY A 331 9.27 -4.13 37.00
CA GLY A 331 10.51 -3.48 36.57
C GLY A 331 10.29 -1.97 36.43
N LYS A 332 11.07 -1.17 37.19
CA LYS A 332 11.10 0.30 37.00
C LYS A 332 11.20 0.60 35.51
N ALA A 333 10.24 1.33 34.98
CA ALA A 333 10.34 1.97 33.65
C ALA A 333 11.60 2.84 33.64
N GLY A 334 12.69 2.35 33.05
CA GLY A 334 13.99 3.00 33.20
C GLY A 334 15.12 2.34 32.40
N VAL A 335 14.82 1.83 31.22
CA VAL A 335 15.82 1.78 30.15
C VAL A 335 15.16 2.38 28.91
N THR A 336 15.17 3.69 28.88
CA THR A 336 14.96 4.43 27.63
C THR A 336 16.06 3.97 26.67
N LEU A 337 15.70 3.24 25.62
CA LEU A 337 16.56 2.87 24.49
C LEU A 337 17.17 4.09 23.76
N HIS A 338 17.00 5.32 24.31
CA HIS A 338 17.62 6.55 23.84
C HIS A 338 19.16 6.58 23.98
N GLY A 339 19.75 5.63 24.68
CA GLY A 339 21.20 5.59 24.89
C GLY A 339 21.98 4.63 23.98
N ALA A 340 21.31 3.77 23.21
CA ALA A 340 21.98 2.80 22.33
C ALA A 340 21.68 3.02 20.83
N LEU A 341 20.66 3.81 20.51
CA LEU A 341 20.45 4.34 19.17
C LEU A 341 21.05 5.76 19.22
N GLY A 342 22.20 5.94 18.57
CA GLY A 342 22.81 7.27 18.40
C GLY A 342 21.73 8.28 18.01
N SER A 343 21.92 9.56 18.38
CA SER A 343 21.00 10.70 18.24
C SER A 343 20.52 10.95 16.79
N GLY A 344 19.94 9.96 16.15
CA GLY A 344 19.32 9.98 14.83
C GLY A 344 17.81 9.97 14.98
N ALA A 345 17.14 10.87 14.30
CA ALA A 345 15.70 11.01 14.19
C ALA A 345 15.01 9.69 13.82
N PRO A 346 13.69 9.52 14.13
CA PRO A 346 12.96 8.28 13.84
C PRO A 346 13.03 7.95 12.35
N TRP A 347 13.34 6.71 12.07
CA TRP A 347 13.65 6.07 10.81
C TRP A 347 12.44 6.01 9.82
N TRP A 348 12.04 7.18 9.32
CA TRP A 348 11.01 7.27 8.28
C TRP A 348 11.60 7.91 7.03
N PRO A 349 11.70 7.20 5.88
CA PRO A 349 12.22 7.77 4.64
C PRO A 349 11.41 9.01 4.24
N GLY A 350 12.08 10.15 4.06
CA GLY A 350 11.47 11.37 3.54
C GLY A 350 11.32 12.55 4.49
N GLN A 351 11.82 12.50 5.73
CA GLN A 351 11.95 13.68 6.58
C GLN A 351 13.41 14.13 6.66
N ALA A 352 13.82 14.97 5.71
CA ALA A 352 14.92 15.91 5.98
C ALA A 352 14.47 16.89 7.07
N PRO A 353 15.33 17.27 8.04
CA PRO A 353 14.98 18.26 9.04
C PRO A 353 14.67 19.59 8.33
N SER A 354 13.47 20.14 8.60
CA SER A 354 13.11 21.51 8.21
C SER A 354 14.03 22.47 8.94
N PRO A 355 14.70 23.40 8.27
CA PRO A 355 15.47 24.42 8.96
C PRO A 355 14.52 25.43 9.61
N ALA A 356 14.72 25.62 10.93
CA ALA A 356 14.28 26.75 11.74
C ALA A 356 12.79 26.89 12.05
N ASP A 357 12.40 26.35 13.21
CA ASP A 357 11.35 26.95 14.03
C ASP A 357 11.97 28.11 14.88
N GLY A 358 11.98 29.28 14.28
CA GLY A 358 12.09 30.54 15.04
C GLY A 358 10.69 30.99 15.47
N PRO A 359 10.53 31.71 16.58
CA PRO A 359 9.22 32.08 17.10
C PRO A 359 8.54 33.11 16.18
N HIS A 360 7.39 32.72 15.59
CA HIS A 360 6.52 33.64 14.86
C HIS A 360 5.55 34.36 15.79
N PRO A 361 5.31 35.67 15.60
CA PRO A 361 4.43 36.48 16.43
C PRO A 361 2.95 36.15 16.15
N MET A 362 2.15 36.24 17.21
CA MET A 362 0.70 36.16 17.24
C MET A 362 0.01 36.82 16.05
N ALA A 363 -0.74 36.09 15.27
CA ALA A 363 -1.73 36.60 14.33
C ALA A 363 -3.14 36.27 14.83
N GLN A 364 -3.97 37.29 14.79
CA GLN A 364 -5.30 37.43 15.35
C GLN A 364 -6.29 36.35 14.92
N CYS A 365 -7.12 35.98 15.89
CA CYS A 365 -8.28 35.08 15.76
C CYS A 365 -9.28 35.56 14.71
N CYS A 366 -9.59 34.71 13.73
CA CYS A 366 -10.86 34.68 13.05
C CYS A 366 -11.71 33.53 13.63
N PRO A 367 -13.04 33.70 13.80
CA PRO A 367 -13.88 32.73 14.51
C PRO A 367 -14.09 31.48 13.65
N VAL A 368 -13.89 30.33 14.29
CA VAL A 368 -14.18 28.99 13.75
C VAL A 368 -15.70 28.81 13.69
N PRO A 369 -16.29 28.39 12.55
CA PRO A 369 -17.68 27.97 12.52
C PRO A 369 -17.88 26.67 13.32
N PRO A 370 -19.07 26.44 13.90
CA PRO A 370 -19.31 25.30 14.78
C PRO A 370 -19.21 23.95 14.04
N PRO A 371 -18.87 22.85 14.76
CA PRO A 371 -18.72 21.54 14.16
C PRO A 371 -20.05 21.05 13.61
N PHE A 372 -20.02 20.54 12.38
CA PHE A 372 -21.16 19.90 11.74
C PHE A 372 -21.66 18.74 12.59
N ALA A 373 -22.94 18.82 12.94
CA ALA A 373 -23.65 17.74 13.56
C ALA A 373 -23.61 16.49 12.66
N SER A 374 -23.43 15.34 13.30
CA SER A 374 -23.39 14.00 12.76
C SER A 374 -24.45 13.76 11.68
N LEU A 375 -24.08 13.82 10.43
CA LEU A 375 -24.81 13.15 9.36
C LEU A 375 -24.40 11.68 9.41
N GLY A 376 -25.35 10.84 9.79
CA GLY A 376 -25.12 9.43 10.06
C GLY A 376 -24.53 8.70 8.86
N LEU A 377 -23.43 7.98 9.11
CA LEU A 377 -22.72 7.15 8.16
C LEU A 377 -23.55 5.98 7.59
N GLU A 378 -24.74 5.74 8.13
CA GLU A 378 -25.65 4.68 7.68
C GLU A 378 -26.22 4.90 6.26
N ASN A 379 -26.29 6.15 5.78
CA ASN A 379 -26.81 6.45 4.44
C ASN A 379 -25.82 6.18 3.30
N ILE A 380 -24.54 6.01 3.58
CA ILE A 380 -23.53 5.76 2.53
C ILE A 380 -23.55 4.29 2.07
N SER A 381 -23.82 3.36 2.98
CA SER A 381 -23.99 1.93 2.64
C SER A 381 -25.20 1.70 1.74
N PHE A 382 -26.31 2.39 2.00
CA PHE A 382 -27.55 2.23 1.22
C PHE A 382 -27.43 2.78 -0.21
N LEU A 383 -26.62 3.83 -0.42
CA LEU A 383 -26.38 4.39 -1.76
C LEU A 383 -25.43 3.51 -2.61
N LEU A 384 -24.57 2.71 -1.98
CA LEU A 384 -23.69 1.77 -2.69
C LEU A 384 -24.48 0.53 -3.17
N GLU A 385 -25.48 0.08 -2.42
CA GLU A 385 -26.32 -1.05 -2.84
C GLU A 385 -27.28 -0.69 -3.97
N THR A 386 -27.75 0.56 -4.06
CA THR A 386 -28.67 1.00 -5.13
C THR A 386 -27.98 1.38 -6.44
N THR A 387 -26.67 1.63 -6.44
CA THR A 387 -25.92 1.97 -7.67
C THR A 387 -25.46 0.72 -8.45
N VAL A 388 -25.59 -0.46 -7.88
CA VAL A 388 -25.30 -1.75 -8.55
C VAL A 388 -26.46 -2.21 -9.44
N TYR A 389 -27.65 -1.55 -9.38
CA TYR A 389 -28.86 -1.93 -10.10
C TYR A 389 -29.39 -0.87 -11.11
N MET A 390 -28.54 0.08 -11.55
CA MET A 390 -28.86 0.91 -12.70
C MET A 390 -27.71 1.00 -13.71
#